data_573fd97d8abbac042ea35d7220350ac4
#
_entry.id   573fd97d8abbac042ea35d7220350ac4
#
_cell.length_a   1.000
_cell.length_b   1.000
_cell.length_c   1.000
_cell.angle_alpha   90.00
_cell.angle_beta   90.00
_cell.angle_gamma   90.00
#
_symmetry.space_group_name_H-M   'P 1'
#
loop_
_entity.id
_entity.type
_entity.pdbx_description
1 polymer ?
#
loop_
_entity_poly.entity_id
_entity_poly.type
_entity_poly.pdbx_seq_one_letter_code
_entity_poly.pdbx_strand_id
1 'polypeptide(L)'
;MSYERFAYVYDYLMQDVPYDGWLEYVNRQAERHQGKRVLDIACGTGELSLRLARDGYDVTGVDLSQDMLTIAQEKASAQNVHIQLFQQDMSRLDSLGEYDIITIFCDSLNYLKDESDVKSTFKGVYRHLKQDGLFLFDVHSIFKMTQIFMNQTFTLTDDHVSYIWDCFPGEVPNSVEHELTFFVEDEETGQYERVEELHKQRTYPILMIKEWLRGNGFEVLNITADFTEESPTDKSERIFFACKKK
;
A
#
# COMPACT_ATOMS: atom_id res chain seq x y z
N MET A 1 12.79 -20.10 3.44
CA MET A 1 13.25 -20.12 2.04
C MET A 1 12.19 -19.68 1.01
N SER A 2 10.88 -19.85 1.21
CA SER A 2 9.87 -19.43 0.21
C SER A 2 9.58 -17.93 0.20
N TYR A 3 9.57 -17.26 1.35
CA TYR A 3 9.22 -15.83 1.46
C TYR A 3 10.30 -14.87 0.93
N GLU A 4 11.60 -15.16 1.13
CA GLU A 4 12.67 -14.33 0.58
C GLU A 4 12.60 -14.26 -0.96
N ARG A 5 12.37 -15.38 -1.63
CA ARG A 5 12.22 -15.42 -3.09
C ARG A 5 10.96 -14.70 -3.58
N PHE A 6 9.84 -14.81 -2.84
CA PHE A 6 8.62 -14.09 -3.20
C PHE A 6 8.82 -12.57 -3.21
N ALA A 7 9.53 -12.02 -2.26
CA ALA A 7 9.75 -10.58 -2.22
C ALA A 7 10.62 -10.06 -3.39
N TYR A 8 11.56 -10.87 -3.92
CA TYR A 8 12.27 -10.55 -5.18
C TYR A 8 11.35 -10.67 -6.40
N VAL A 9 10.53 -11.72 -6.46
CA VAL A 9 9.53 -11.88 -7.53
C VAL A 9 8.50 -10.76 -7.48
N TYR A 10 8.13 -10.33 -6.29
CA TYR A 10 7.22 -9.20 -6.09
C TYR A 10 7.72 -7.92 -6.78
N ASP A 11 9.00 -7.56 -6.59
CA ASP A 11 9.57 -6.38 -7.25
C ASP A 11 9.55 -6.49 -8.78
N TYR A 12 9.83 -7.68 -9.33
CA TYR A 12 9.75 -7.92 -10.76
C TYR A 12 8.33 -7.71 -11.29
N LEU A 13 7.34 -8.25 -10.59
CA LEU A 13 5.92 -8.13 -10.97
C LEU A 13 5.38 -6.71 -10.80
N MET A 14 5.99 -5.93 -9.90
CA MET A 14 5.59 -4.57 -9.58
C MET A 14 6.36 -3.50 -10.38
N GLN A 15 7.16 -3.89 -11.40
CA GLN A 15 7.95 -2.92 -12.19
C GLN A 15 7.08 -1.92 -12.96
N ASP A 16 5.91 -2.35 -13.43
CA ASP A 16 4.97 -1.50 -14.18
C ASP A 16 4.01 -0.72 -13.28
N VAL A 17 4.12 -0.88 -11.96
CA VAL A 17 3.27 -0.16 -11.01
C VAL A 17 3.67 1.32 -10.96
N PRO A 18 2.71 2.26 -11.08
CA PRO A 18 2.98 3.69 -11.22
C PRO A 18 3.39 4.33 -9.88
N TYR A 19 4.51 3.90 -9.28
CA TYR A 19 5.01 4.46 -8.02
C TYR A 19 5.27 5.98 -8.09
N ASP A 20 5.65 6.47 -9.25
CA ASP A 20 5.82 7.91 -9.48
C ASP A 20 4.50 8.67 -9.35
N GLY A 21 3.36 8.04 -9.68
CA GLY A 21 2.04 8.62 -9.47
C GLY A 21 1.71 8.84 -7.98
N TRP A 22 2.13 7.93 -7.08
CA TRP A 22 1.98 8.14 -5.64
C TRP A 22 2.93 9.23 -5.12
N LEU A 23 4.17 9.26 -5.59
CA LEU A 23 5.12 10.34 -5.26
C LEU A 23 4.55 11.70 -5.67
N GLU A 24 4.06 11.84 -6.90
CA GLU A 24 3.41 13.06 -7.39
C GLU A 24 2.19 13.42 -6.55
N TYR A 25 1.38 12.44 -6.14
CA TYR A 25 0.23 12.65 -5.26
C TYR A 25 0.67 13.21 -3.91
N VAL A 26 1.69 12.61 -3.27
CA VAL A 26 2.26 13.12 -2.01
C VAL A 26 2.74 14.56 -2.17
N ASN A 27 3.55 14.83 -3.19
CA ASN A 27 4.12 16.16 -3.45
C ASN A 27 3.04 17.21 -3.64
N ARG A 28 2.02 16.91 -4.42
CA ARG A 28 0.88 17.80 -4.66
C ARG A 28 0.11 18.11 -3.37
N GLN A 29 -0.17 17.10 -2.53
CA GLN A 29 -0.85 17.32 -1.26
C GLN A 29 0.03 18.08 -0.26
N ALA A 30 1.34 17.89 -0.33
CA ALA A 30 2.33 18.49 0.56
C ALA A 30 2.79 19.89 0.13
N GLU A 31 2.39 20.42 -1.04
CA GLU A 31 2.87 21.71 -1.58
C GLU A 31 2.84 22.87 -0.55
N ARG A 32 1.84 22.88 0.33
CA ARG A 32 1.66 23.90 1.36
C ARG A 32 2.17 23.46 2.74
N HIS A 33 2.76 22.26 2.82
CA HIS A 33 3.29 21.68 4.03
C HIS A 33 4.81 21.86 4.08
N GLN A 34 5.32 22.45 5.15
CA GLN A 34 6.77 22.65 5.32
C GLN A 34 7.47 21.43 5.95
N GLY A 35 6.70 20.48 6.49
CA GLY A 35 7.22 19.30 7.15
C GLY A 35 7.67 18.23 6.16
N LYS A 36 8.78 17.56 6.47
CA LYS A 36 9.42 16.57 5.60
C LYS A 36 9.53 15.17 6.22
N ARG A 37 9.08 14.97 7.47
CA ARG A 37 9.10 13.66 8.10
C ARG A 37 7.89 12.84 7.65
N VAL A 38 8.17 11.73 6.97
CA VAL A 38 7.15 10.82 6.42
C VAL A 38 7.21 9.47 7.13
N LEU A 39 6.05 8.95 7.52
CA LEU A 39 5.88 7.55 7.91
C LEU A 39 5.13 6.84 6.78
N ASP A 40 5.80 5.93 6.10
CA ASP A 40 5.24 5.09 5.05
C ASP A 40 4.85 3.73 5.64
N ILE A 41 3.55 3.50 5.82
CA ILE A 41 3.01 2.31 6.46
C ILE A 41 2.65 1.28 5.39
N ALA A 42 2.99 0.01 5.65
CA ALA A 42 2.99 -1.09 4.69
C ALA A 42 3.89 -0.77 3.49
N CYS A 43 5.12 -0.38 3.79
CA CYS A 43 6.09 0.09 2.79
C CYS A 43 6.61 -1.02 1.87
N GLY A 44 6.36 -2.29 2.17
CA GLY A 44 6.80 -3.43 1.39
C GLY A 44 8.30 -3.44 1.17
N THR A 45 8.73 -3.63 -0.07
CA THR A 45 10.13 -3.59 -0.50
C THR A 45 10.71 -2.17 -0.62
N GLY A 46 9.99 -1.15 -0.14
CA GLY A 46 10.45 0.22 0.00
C GLY A 46 10.44 1.06 -1.27
N GLU A 47 9.77 0.63 -2.35
CA GLU A 47 9.78 1.35 -3.63
C GLU A 47 9.33 2.82 -3.52
N LEU A 48 8.21 3.07 -2.84
CA LEU A 48 7.75 4.44 -2.60
C LEU A 48 8.61 5.15 -1.56
N SER A 49 8.97 4.47 -0.46
CA SER A 49 9.83 5.03 0.60
C SER A 49 11.15 5.57 0.05
N LEU A 50 11.80 4.83 -0.86
CA LEU A 50 13.07 5.24 -1.49
C LEU A 50 12.89 6.44 -2.43
N ARG A 51 11.78 6.49 -3.18
CA ARG A 51 11.47 7.65 -4.03
C ARG A 51 11.23 8.90 -3.20
N LEU A 52 10.46 8.78 -2.13
CA LEU A 52 10.22 9.88 -1.18
C LEU A 52 11.54 10.37 -0.57
N ALA A 53 12.41 9.47 -0.13
CA ALA A 53 13.69 9.85 0.46
C ALA A 53 14.62 10.57 -0.55
N ARG A 54 14.63 10.14 -1.82
CA ARG A 54 15.37 10.82 -2.89
C ARG A 54 14.81 12.22 -3.20
N ASP A 55 13.50 12.40 -3.01
CA ASP A 55 12.81 13.68 -3.19
C ASP A 55 12.95 14.61 -1.97
N GLY A 56 13.77 14.21 -0.99
CA GLY A 56 14.18 15.02 0.16
C GLY A 56 13.27 14.92 1.38
N TYR A 57 12.48 13.85 1.49
CA TYR A 57 11.77 13.52 2.71
C TYR A 57 12.64 12.70 3.68
N ASP A 58 12.42 12.87 4.98
CA ASP A 58 12.97 12.03 6.05
C ASP A 58 12.00 10.88 6.30
N VAL A 59 12.32 9.70 5.76
CA VAL A 59 11.37 8.59 5.65
C VAL A 59 11.62 7.51 6.69
N THR A 60 10.55 7.13 7.36
CA THR A 60 10.44 5.90 8.15
C THR A 60 9.45 4.97 7.45
N GLY A 61 9.87 3.76 7.14
CA GLY A 61 9.01 2.70 6.60
C GLY A 61 8.60 1.71 7.68
N VAL A 62 7.36 1.25 7.61
CA VAL A 62 6.82 0.20 8.48
C VAL A 62 6.16 -0.86 7.63
N ASP A 63 6.48 -2.13 7.87
CA ASP A 63 5.80 -3.27 7.25
C ASP A 63 5.62 -4.42 8.25
N LEU A 64 4.65 -5.28 7.99
CA LEU A 64 4.42 -6.49 8.77
C LEU A 64 5.46 -7.58 8.47
N SER A 65 5.94 -7.64 7.22
CA SER A 65 6.87 -8.64 6.72
C SER A 65 8.32 -8.23 6.94
N GLN A 66 9.05 -9.01 7.73
CA GLN A 66 10.49 -8.82 7.90
C GLN A 66 11.26 -9.03 6.59
N ASP A 67 10.81 -9.93 5.73
CA ASP A 67 11.45 -10.23 4.44
C ASP A 67 11.35 -9.03 3.49
N MET A 68 10.18 -8.39 3.42
CA MET A 68 9.99 -7.15 2.66
C MET A 68 10.93 -6.04 3.16
N LEU A 69 11.04 -5.86 4.48
CA LEU A 69 11.94 -4.88 5.08
C LEU A 69 13.42 -5.17 4.82
N THR A 70 13.79 -6.44 4.75
CA THR A 70 15.16 -6.85 4.39
C THR A 70 15.51 -6.38 2.99
N ILE A 71 14.63 -6.61 2.01
CA ILE A 71 14.82 -6.13 0.63
C ILE A 71 14.82 -4.60 0.56
N ALA A 72 13.91 -3.94 1.30
CA ALA A 72 13.90 -2.48 1.37
C ALA A 72 15.25 -1.93 1.89
N GLN A 73 15.84 -2.57 2.91
CA GLN A 73 17.13 -2.19 3.45
C GLN A 73 18.29 -2.44 2.46
N GLU A 74 18.27 -3.56 1.74
CA GLU A 74 19.25 -3.88 0.69
C GLU A 74 19.20 -2.84 -0.43
N LYS A 75 18.00 -2.51 -0.91
CA LYS A 75 17.78 -1.49 -1.95
C LYS A 75 18.24 -0.11 -1.49
N ALA A 76 17.92 0.28 -0.25
CA ALA A 76 18.37 1.53 0.35
C ALA A 76 19.90 1.62 0.37
N SER A 77 20.55 0.54 0.80
CA SER A 77 22.02 0.45 0.87
C SER A 77 22.66 0.50 -0.52
N ALA A 78 22.16 -0.26 -1.48
CA ALA A 78 22.65 -0.30 -2.86
C ALA A 78 22.54 1.07 -3.56
N GLN A 79 21.51 1.85 -3.20
CA GLN A 79 21.24 3.17 -3.79
C GLN A 79 21.83 4.32 -2.96
N ASN A 80 22.47 4.02 -1.84
CA ASN A 80 23.00 4.99 -0.89
C ASN A 80 21.93 6.00 -0.40
N VAL A 81 20.72 5.50 -0.17
CA VAL A 81 19.57 6.24 0.36
C VAL A 81 19.36 5.84 1.81
N HIS A 82 19.09 6.80 2.69
CA HIS A 82 18.83 6.54 4.10
C HIS A 82 17.34 6.54 4.38
N ILE A 83 16.83 5.43 4.90
CA ILE A 83 15.48 5.28 5.46
C ILE A 83 15.56 4.49 6.77
N GLN A 84 14.63 4.74 7.69
CA GLN A 84 14.48 3.92 8.89
C GLN A 84 13.38 2.88 8.64
N LEU A 85 13.58 1.64 9.11
CA LEU A 85 12.63 0.56 8.88
C LEU A 85 12.27 -0.13 10.19
N PHE A 86 10.96 -0.39 10.40
CA PHE A 86 10.46 -1.07 11.59
C PHE A 86 9.41 -2.12 11.24
N GLN A 87 9.51 -3.28 11.84
CA GLN A 87 8.49 -4.32 11.69
C GLN A 87 7.33 -4.07 12.65
N GLN A 88 6.16 -3.69 12.12
CA GLN A 88 4.93 -3.52 12.91
C GLN A 88 3.69 -3.81 12.08
N ASP A 89 2.63 -4.24 12.77
CA ASP A 89 1.28 -4.32 12.24
C ASP A 89 0.64 -2.92 12.23
N MET A 90 0.12 -2.49 11.05
CA MET A 90 -0.50 -1.16 10.91
C MET A 90 -1.71 -0.95 11.85
N SER A 91 -2.39 -2.02 12.27
CA SER A 91 -3.49 -1.96 13.23
C SER A 91 -3.02 -1.77 14.69
N ARG A 92 -1.70 -1.87 14.95
CA ARG A 92 -1.10 -1.85 16.29
C ARG A 92 0.15 -0.99 16.37
N LEU A 93 0.19 0.13 15.64
CA LEU A 93 1.32 1.04 15.64
C LEU A 93 1.64 1.57 17.02
N ASP A 94 2.92 1.55 17.40
CA ASP A 94 3.41 2.03 18.69
C ASP A 94 4.84 2.57 18.60
N SER A 95 5.15 3.57 19.45
CA SER A 95 6.52 4.07 19.71
C SER A 95 7.32 4.54 18.49
N LEU A 96 6.65 5.02 17.43
CA LEU A 96 7.28 5.50 16.19
C LEU A 96 7.61 7.01 16.20
N GLY A 97 7.14 7.77 17.19
CA GLY A 97 7.28 9.22 17.23
C GLY A 97 6.18 9.95 16.45
N GLU A 98 6.45 11.17 15.99
CA GLU A 98 5.48 12.00 15.29
C GLU A 98 5.99 12.42 13.91
N TYR A 99 5.09 12.45 12.91
CA TYR A 99 5.36 12.70 11.51
C TYR A 99 4.53 13.86 10.97
N ASP A 100 5.05 14.52 9.95
CA ASP A 100 4.35 15.57 9.22
C ASP A 100 3.35 14.99 8.22
N ILE A 101 3.71 13.84 7.62
CA ILE A 101 2.92 13.11 6.64
C ILE A 101 2.95 11.63 7.01
N ILE A 102 1.80 10.97 6.92
CA ILE A 102 1.70 9.52 7.02
C ILE A 102 1.02 8.99 5.77
N THR A 103 1.58 7.93 5.19
CA THR A 103 1.06 7.30 3.96
C THR A 103 0.68 5.85 4.21
N ILE A 104 -0.38 5.36 3.54
CA ILE A 104 -0.74 3.95 3.37
C ILE A 104 -1.20 3.78 1.93
N PHE A 105 -0.30 3.34 1.04
CA PHE A 105 -0.59 3.25 -0.39
C PHE A 105 -0.56 1.81 -0.91
N CYS A 106 -0.74 1.68 -2.23
CA CYS A 106 -0.82 0.39 -2.92
C CYS A 106 -1.90 -0.52 -2.31
N ASP A 107 -3.10 0.04 -2.07
CA ASP A 107 -4.25 -0.69 -1.53
C ASP A 107 -3.97 -1.51 -0.25
N SER A 108 -2.88 -1.18 0.47
CA SER A 108 -2.47 -1.92 1.67
C SER A 108 -3.53 -1.91 2.77
N LEU A 109 -4.35 -0.86 2.86
CA LEU A 109 -5.47 -0.80 3.81
C LEU A 109 -6.53 -1.89 3.54
N ASN A 110 -6.65 -2.37 2.31
CA ASN A 110 -7.60 -3.42 1.93
C ASN A 110 -7.26 -4.80 2.50
N TYR A 111 -6.02 -5.01 2.98
CA TYR A 111 -5.60 -6.25 3.63
C TYR A 111 -6.05 -6.37 5.08
N LEU A 112 -6.58 -5.31 5.68
CA LEU A 112 -7.11 -5.37 7.05
C LEU A 112 -8.37 -6.24 7.10
N LYS A 113 -8.42 -7.15 8.09
CA LYS A 113 -9.44 -8.20 8.17
C LYS A 113 -10.86 -7.64 8.31
N ASP A 114 -11.02 -6.61 9.12
CA ASP A 114 -12.33 -6.08 9.48
C ASP A 114 -12.29 -4.56 9.79
N GLU A 115 -13.48 -4.02 10.06
CA GLU A 115 -13.65 -2.60 10.39
C GLU A 115 -12.92 -2.17 11.66
N SER A 116 -12.74 -3.08 12.63
CA SER A 116 -12.07 -2.74 13.88
C SER A 116 -10.59 -2.51 13.67
N ASP A 117 -9.96 -3.28 12.78
CA ASP A 117 -8.56 -3.11 12.40
C ASP A 117 -8.36 -1.81 11.61
N VAL A 118 -9.27 -1.47 10.68
CA VAL A 118 -9.23 -0.17 9.96
C VAL A 118 -9.33 1.00 10.95
N LYS A 119 -10.29 0.96 11.88
CA LYS A 119 -10.46 2.00 12.90
C LYS A 119 -9.26 2.09 13.83
N SER A 120 -8.65 0.96 14.19
CA SER A 120 -7.44 0.89 15.01
C SER A 120 -6.25 1.49 14.28
N THR A 121 -6.11 1.22 12.98
CA THR A 121 -5.11 1.82 12.10
C THR A 121 -5.27 3.34 12.08
N PHE A 122 -6.47 3.86 11.83
CA PHE A 122 -6.72 5.31 11.84
C PHE A 122 -6.40 5.95 13.20
N LYS A 123 -6.73 5.28 14.29
CA LYS A 123 -6.35 5.73 15.64
C LYS A 123 -4.84 5.73 15.85
N GLY A 124 -4.13 4.72 15.35
CA GLY A 124 -2.67 4.64 15.35
C GLY A 124 -2.04 5.78 14.56
N VAL A 125 -2.51 5.99 13.33
CA VAL A 125 -2.09 7.11 12.46
C VAL A 125 -2.31 8.45 13.17
N TYR A 126 -3.50 8.67 13.74
CA TYR A 126 -3.80 9.91 14.45
C TYR A 126 -2.82 10.21 15.59
N ARG A 127 -2.39 9.18 16.35
CA ARG A 127 -1.43 9.34 17.45
C ARG A 127 -0.04 9.75 16.97
N HIS A 128 0.39 9.23 15.81
CA HIS A 128 1.71 9.46 15.26
C HIS A 128 1.76 10.64 14.27
N LEU A 129 0.64 11.27 13.97
CA LEU A 129 0.59 12.43 13.12
C LEU A 129 0.70 13.72 13.96
N LYS A 130 1.56 14.66 13.59
CA LYS A 130 1.63 15.98 14.20
C LYS A 130 0.33 16.75 14.00
N GLN A 131 0.10 17.77 14.83
CA GLN A 131 -1.00 18.72 14.62
C GLN A 131 -0.89 19.33 13.23
N ASP A 132 -1.99 19.43 12.52
CA ASP A 132 -2.07 19.86 11.12
C ASP A 132 -1.37 18.96 10.11
N GLY A 133 -0.83 17.80 10.51
CA GLY A 133 -0.19 16.83 9.63
C GLY A 133 -1.16 16.17 8.66
N LEU A 134 -0.62 15.59 7.59
CA LEU A 134 -1.38 14.97 6.50
C LEU A 134 -1.38 13.44 6.61
N PHE A 135 -2.55 12.85 6.47
CA PHE A 135 -2.73 11.41 6.28
C PHE A 135 -3.23 11.16 4.86
N LEU A 136 -2.43 10.45 4.07
CA LEU A 136 -2.66 10.16 2.65
C LEU A 136 -2.74 8.66 2.45
N PHE A 137 -3.79 8.16 1.82
CA PHE A 137 -3.91 6.74 1.54
C PHE A 137 -4.80 6.47 0.33
N ASP A 138 -4.72 5.25 -0.19
CA ASP A 138 -5.63 4.79 -1.22
C ASP A 138 -6.27 3.45 -0.85
N VAL A 139 -7.37 3.16 -1.53
CA VAL A 139 -8.06 1.87 -1.45
C VAL A 139 -8.59 1.49 -2.82
N HIS A 140 -8.75 0.21 -3.07
CA HIS A 140 -9.58 -0.25 -4.18
C HIS A 140 -11.03 0.19 -4.01
N SER A 141 -11.65 0.57 -5.11
CA SER A 141 -13.07 0.91 -5.12
C SER A 141 -13.94 -0.35 -5.01
N ILE A 142 -15.22 -0.17 -4.67
CA ILE A 142 -16.21 -1.26 -4.73
C ILE A 142 -16.34 -1.76 -6.18
N PHE A 143 -16.30 -0.86 -7.16
CA PHE A 143 -16.35 -1.23 -8.58
C PHE A 143 -15.21 -2.20 -8.94
N LYS A 144 -13.97 -1.88 -8.56
CA LYS A 144 -12.83 -2.76 -8.83
C LYS A 144 -12.99 -4.14 -8.19
N MET A 145 -13.38 -4.17 -6.91
CA MET A 145 -13.57 -5.43 -6.18
C MET A 145 -14.70 -6.29 -6.77
N THR A 146 -15.81 -5.68 -7.20
CA THR A 146 -17.02 -6.43 -7.60
C THR A 146 -17.20 -6.60 -9.10
N GLN A 147 -16.55 -5.78 -9.93
CA GLN A 147 -16.73 -5.82 -11.39
C GLN A 147 -15.45 -6.17 -12.14
N ILE A 148 -14.27 -5.82 -11.59
CA ILE A 148 -12.99 -6.07 -12.26
C ILE A 148 -12.37 -7.39 -11.75
N PHE A 149 -12.32 -7.59 -10.43
CA PHE A 149 -11.70 -8.80 -9.86
C PHE A 149 -12.63 -10.01 -9.80
N MET A 150 -13.90 -9.79 -9.48
CA MET A 150 -14.85 -10.88 -9.20
C MET A 150 -14.91 -11.94 -10.30
N ASN A 151 -14.55 -13.18 -9.96
CA ASN A 151 -14.52 -14.34 -10.86
C ASN A 151 -13.67 -14.11 -12.14
N GLN A 152 -12.59 -13.37 -12.02
CA GLN A 152 -11.65 -13.15 -13.15
C GLN A 152 -10.35 -13.94 -12.91
N THR A 153 -9.74 -14.32 -14.01
CA THR A 153 -8.38 -14.87 -14.02
C THR A 153 -7.49 -13.96 -14.85
N PHE A 154 -6.39 -13.53 -14.28
CA PHE A 154 -5.34 -12.78 -14.94
C PHE A 154 -4.13 -13.67 -15.13
N THR A 155 -3.44 -13.53 -16.25
CA THR A 155 -2.23 -14.30 -16.53
C THR A 155 -1.15 -13.42 -17.12
N LEU A 156 0.08 -13.72 -16.77
CA LEU A 156 1.27 -13.17 -17.43
C LEU A 156 2.16 -14.32 -17.83
N THR A 157 2.77 -14.21 -19.01
CA THR A 157 3.85 -15.10 -19.43
C THR A 157 5.00 -14.22 -19.92
N ASP A 158 6.12 -14.33 -19.25
CA ASP A 158 7.37 -13.64 -19.55
C ASP A 158 8.51 -14.67 -19.58
N ASP A 159 9.69 -14.28 -20.01
CA ASP A 159 10.86 -15.17 -20.15
C ASP A 159 11.28 -15.80 -18.80
N HIS A 160 11.17 -15.07 -17.70
CA HIS A 160 11.65 -15.51 -16.37
C HIS A 160 10.54 -15.80 -15.36
N VAL A 161 9.36 -15.20 -15.53
CA VAL A 161 8.24 -15.34 -14.61
C VAL A 161 6.93 -15.51 -15.36
N SER A 162 6.16 -16.49 -14.97
CA SER A 162 4.76 -16.60 -15.42
C SER A 162 3.87 -16.65 -14.19
N TYR A 163 2.66 -16.09 -14.28
CA TYR A 163 1.70 -16.25 -13.19
C TYR A 163 0.28 -16.51 -13.71
N ILE A 164 -0.47 -17.18 -12.83
CA ILE A 164 -1.92 -17.29 -12.87
C ILE A 164 -2.45 -16.62 -11.62
N TRP A 165 -3.33 -15.65 -11.79
CA TRP A 165 -3.96 -14.91 -10.70
C TRP A 165 -5.47 -15.08 -10.81
N ASP A 166 -6.01 -15.97 -9.99
CA ASP A 166 -7.44 -16.24 -9.90
C ASP A 166 -8.07 -15.41 -8.78
N CYS A 167 -9.20 -14.77 -9.08
CA CYS A 167 -9.92 -13.93 -8.14
C CYS A 167 -11.29 -14.52 -7.84
N PHE A 168 -11.57 -14.76 -6.56
CA PHE A 168 -12.81 -15.33 -6.08
C PHE A 168 -13.57 -14.35 -5.16
N PRO A 169 -14.91 -14.46 -5.08
CA PRO A 169 -15.65 -13.75 -4.04
C PRO A 169 -15.15 -14.13 -2.65
N GLY A 170 -14.84 -13.13 -1.83
CA GLY A 170 -14.53 -13.40 -0.42
C GLY A 170 -15.80 -13.65 0.41
N GLU A 171 -15.62 -14.03 1.68
CA GLU A 171 -16.71 -14.42 2.58
C GLU A 171 -17.64 -13.26 3.01
N VAL A 172 -17.15 -12.02 2.91
CA VAL A 172 -17.87 -10.82 3.37
C VAL A 172 -18.14 -9.85 2.21
N PRO A 173 -19.13 -8.94 2.33
CA PRO A 173 -19.38 -7.98 1.26
C PRO A 173 -18.16 -7.14 0.90
N ASN A 174 -17.97 -6.89 -0.40
CA ASN A 174 -16.86 -6.12 -0.99
C ASN A 174 -15.47 -6.71 -0.69
N SER A 175 -15.36 -8.01 -0.51
CA SER A 175 -14.09 -8.73 -0.38
C SER A 175 -13.82 -9.63 -1.55
N VAL A 176 -12.54 -9.85 -1.82
CA VAL A 176 -12.02 -10.74 -2.86
C VAL A 176 -10.90 -11.58 -2.26
N GLU A 177 -10.84 -12.84 -2.62
CA GLU A 177 -9.72 -13.72 -2.39
C GLU A 177 -8.95 -13.86 -3.71
N HIS A 178 -7.65 -13.59 -3.66
CA HIS A 178 -6.74 -13.70 -4.79
C HIS A 178 -5.82 -14.89 -4.57
N GLU A 179 -5.96 -15.91 -5.41
CA GLU A 179 -5.03 -17.03 -5.46
C GLU A 179 -4.02 -16.78 -6.57
N LEU A 180 -2.77 -16.57 -6.20
CA LEU A 180 -1.68 -16.32 -7.13
C LEU A 180 -0.77 -17.55 -7.18
N THR A 181 -0.57 -18.08 -8.38
CA THR A 181 0.43 -19.12 -8.64
C THR A 181 1.49 -18.55 -9.56
N PHE A 182 2.72 -18.46 -9.07
CA PHE A 182 3.88 -18.02 -9.83
C PHE A 182 4.73 -19.20 -10.25
N PHE A 183 5.31 -19.13 -11.43
CA PHE A 183 6.34 -20.01 -11.92
C PHE A 183 7.58 -19.14 -12.18
N VAL A 184 8.61 -19.31 -11.38
CA VAL A 184 9.80 -18.47 -11.38
C VAL A 184 10.97 -19.31 -11.89
N GLU A 185 11.64 -18.88 -12.96
CA GLU A 185 12.81 -19.55 -13.48
C GLU A 185 14.00 -19.40 -12.52
N ASP A 186 14.68 -20.50 -12.28
CA ASP A 186 16.00 -20.51 -11.69
C ASP A 186 17.01 -20.41 -12.82
N GLU A 187 17.67 -19.26 -12.94
CA GLU A 187 18.62 -18.96 -14.05
C GLU A 187 19.81 -19.91 -14.12
N GLU A 188 20.19 -20.55 -13.02
CA GLU A 188 21.31 -21.50 -13.01
C GLU A 188 20.91 -22.88 -13.57
N THR A 189 19.70 -23.30 -13.29
CA THR A 189 19.22 -24.65 -13.65
C THR A 189 18.26 -24.68 -14.82
N GLY A 190 17.63 -23.55 -15.17
CA GLY A 190 16.54 -23.45 -16.13
C GLY A 190 15.25 -24.16 -15.70
N GLN A 191 15.14 -24.48 -14.40
CA GLN A 191 13.94 -25.09 -13.83
C GLN A 191 13.02 -24.02 -13.28
N TYR A 192 11.72 -24.30 -13.25
CA TYR A 192 10.73 -23.41 -12.68
C TYR A 192 10.34 -23.86 -11.27
N GLU A 193 10.42 -22.94 -10.30
CA GLU A 193 9.85 -23.10 -8.99
C GLU A 193 8.43 -22.58 -8.99
N ARG A 194 7.48 -23.35 -8.42
CA ARG A 194 6.11 -22.92 -8.22
C ARG A 194 5.96 -22.32 -6.83
N VAL A 195 5.47 -21.07 -6.77
CA VAL A 195 5.16 -20.35 -5.54
C VAL A 195 3.67 -20.02 -5.53
N GLU A 196 3.00 -20.24 -4.41
CA GLU A 196 1.58 -19.97 -4.24
C GLU A 196 1.38 -18.94 -3.12
N GLU A 197 0.54 -17.95 -3.37
CA GLU A 197 0.15 -16.91 -2.43
C GLU A 197 -1.37 -16.77 -2.40
N LEU A 198 -1.92 -16.60 -1.19
CA LEU A 198 -3.33 -16.30 -0.98
C LEU A 198 -3.46 -14.92 -0.34
N HIS A 199 -4.06 -13.99 -1.05
CA HIS A 199 -4.34 -12.65 -0.57
C HIS A 199 -5.84 -12.44 -0.39
N LYS A 200 -6.22 -11.86 0.75
CA LYS A 200 -7.60 -11.52 1.05
C LYS A 200 -7.70 -10.02 1.21
N GLN A 201 -8.50 -9.41 0.37
CA GLN A 201 -8.70 -7.97 0.39
C GLN A 201 -10.19 -7.64 0.60
N ARG A 202 -10.43 -6.53 1.29
CA ARG A 202 -11.77 -5.97 1.49
C ARG A 202 -11.75 -4.45 1.35
N THR A 203 -12.77 -3.91 0.70
CA THR A 203 -12.98 -2.47 0.65
C THR A 203 -14.30 -2.08 1.32
N TYR A 204 -14.48 -0.76 1.49
CA TYR A 204 -15.64 -0.20 2.16
C TYR A 204 -16.20 1.00 1.38
N PRO A 205 -17.51 1.30 1.50
CA PRO A 205 -18.08 2.49 0.92
C PRO A 205 -17.34 3.77 1.37
N ILE A 206 -17.10 4.69 0.45
CA ILE A 206 -16.43 5.98 0.72
C ILE A 206 -17.06 6.70 1.92
N LEU A 207 -18.40 6.70 2.03
CA LEU A 207 -19.10 7.34 3.15
C LEU A 207 -18.73 6.73 4.50
N MET A 208 -18.58 5.41 4.55
CA MET A 208 -18.20 4.67 5.75
C MET A 208 -16.76 5.01 6.20
N ILE A 209 -15.83 5.03 5.25
CA ILE A 209 -14.43 5.45 5.50
C ILE A 209 -14.41 6.90 6.03
N LYS A 210 -15.18 7.81 5.42
CA LYS A 210 -15.29 9.21 5.88
C LYS A 210 -15.81 9.33 7.30
N GLU A 211 -16.80 8.52 7.68
CA GLU A 211 -17.34 8.50 9.04
C GLU A 211 -16.27 8.02 10.04
N TRP A 212 -15.52 6.97 9.71
CA TRP A 212 -14.45 6.47 10.57
C TRP A 212 -13.31 7.46 10.73
N LEU A 213 -12.91 8.13 9.64
CA LEU A 213 -11.89 9.18 9.69
C LEU A 213 -12.33 10.34 10.61
N ARG A 214 -13.56 10.83 10.45
CA ARG A 214 -14.11 11.91 11.28
C ARG A 214 -14.22 11.48 12.75
N GLY A 215 -14.65 10.24 12.99
CA GLY A 215 -14.74 9.67 14.34
C GLY A 215 -13.39 9.55 15.04
N ASN A 216 -12.28 9.51 14.28
CA ASN A 216 -10.91 9.49 14.79
C ASN A 216 -10.24 10.89 14.79
N GLY A 217 -10.96 11.98 14.50
CA GLY A 217 -10.45 13.34 14.58
C GLY A 217 -9.84 13.90 13.29
N PHE A 218 -9.99 13.20 12.16
CA PHE A 218 -9.50 13.71 10.88
C PHE A 218 -10.51 14.61 10.19
N GLU A 219 -10.01 15.62 9.51
CA GLU A 219 -10.72 16.34 8.46
C GLU A 219 -10.37 15.74 7.11
N VAL A 220 -11.36 15.30 6.35
CA VAL A 220 -11.15 14.85 4.97
C VAL A 220 -11.08 16.10 4.07
N LEU A 221 -9.91 16.37 3.51
CA LEU A 221 -9.64 17.53 2.66
C LEU A 221 -10.09 17.28 1.23
N ASN A 222 -9.74 16.11 0.69
CA ASN A 222 -10.04 15.74 -0.68
C ASN A 222 -10.23 14.23 -0.82
N ILE A 223 -11.03 13.83 -1.81
CA ILE A 223 -11.17 12.45 -2.27
C ILE A 223 -11.13 12.48 -3.79
N THR A 224 -10.13 11.82 -4.36
CA THR A 224 -9.91 11.77 -5.81
C THR A 224 -9.81 10.32 -6.27
N ALA A 225 -9.68 10.09 -7.58
CA ALA A 225 -9.61 8.75 -8.12
C ALA A 225 -8.55 8.62 -9.22
N ASP A 226 -8.03 7.40 -9.35
CA ASP A 226 -7.26 6.94 -10.50
C ASP A 226 -6.08 7.87 -10.88
N PHE A 227 -5.36 8.36 -9.84
CA PHE A 227 -4.23 9.31 -9.93
C PHE A 227 -4.58 10.67 -10.56
N THR A 228 -5.87 10.98 -10.72
CA THR A 228 -6.35 12.28 -11.21
C THR A 228 -6.73 13.21 -10.06
N GLU A 229 -7.11 14.45 -10.38
CA GLU A 229 -7.72 15.39 -9.42
C GLU A 229 -9.25 15.32 -9.41
N GLU A 230 -9.82 14.44 -10.23
CA GLU A 230 -11.25 14.29 -10.38
C GLU A 230 -11.87 13.51 -9.20
N SER A 231 -13.10 13.85 -8.87
CA SER A 231 -13.87 13.11 -7.88
C SER A 231 -14.16 11.68 -8.36
N PRO A 232 -14.24 10.70 -7.45
CA PRO A 232 -14.60 9.33 -7.81
C PRO A 232 -15.93 9.23 -8.54
N THR A 233 -15.97 8.38 -9.54
CA THR A 233 -17.16 7.97 -10.29
C THR A 233 -17.54 6.53 -9.96
N ASP A 234 -18.66 6.05 -10.49
CA ASP A 234 -19.09 4.66 -10.33
C ASP A 234 -18.15 3.64 -11.00
N LYS A 235 -17.22 4.11 -11.84
CA LYS A 235 -16.25 3.27 -12.57
C LYS A 235 -14.81 3.50 -12.14
N SER A 236 -14.56 4.37 -11.18
CA SER A 236 -13.22 4.57 -10.65
C SER A 236 -12.71 3.30 -9.99
N GLU A 237 -11.44 2.97 -10.20
CA GLU A 237 -10.84 1.74 -9.68
C GLU A 237 -10.11 1.95 -8.36
N ARG A 238 -9.43 3.07 -8.20
CA ARG A 238 -8.63 3.41 -7.03
C ARG A 238 -9.08 4.75 -6.44
N ILE A 239 -9.35 4.75 -5.15
CA ILE A 239 -9.85 5.93 -4.43
C ILE A 239 -8.76 6.44 -3.50
N PHE A 240 -8.39 7.70 -3.66
CA PHE A 240 -7.40 8.39 -2.86
C PHE A 240 -8.06 9.29 -1.83
N PHE A 241 -7.51 9.28 -0.62
CA PHE A 241 -7.95 10.14 0.48
C PHE A 241 -6.80 11.04 0.93
N ALA A 242 -7.05 12.34 1.00
CA ALA A 242 -6.20 13.30 1.68
C ALA A 242 -6.93 13.81 2.92
N CYS A 243 -6.31 13.62 4.08
CA CYS A 243 -6.88 13.96 5.37
C CYS A 243 -5.89 14.78 6.19
N LYS A 244 -6.42 15.58 7.11
CA LYS A 244 -5.64 16.42 8.02
C LYS A 244 -6.03 16.08 9.46
N LYS A 245 -5.04 16.02 10.36
CA LYS A 245 -5.28 15.96 11.80
C LYS A 245 -5.82 17.29 12.30
N LYS A 246 -6.97 17.27 12.98
CA LYS A 246 -7.54 18.42 13.70
C LYS A 246 -7.02 18.55 15.10
#